data_e2c50fba140fcacbc7a1cce28751172e
#
_entry.id   e2c50fba140fcacbc7a1cce28751172e
#
_cell.length_a   1.000
_cell.length_b   1.000
_cell.length_c   1.000
_cell.angle_alpha   90.00
_cell.angle_beta   90.00
_cell.angle_gamma   90.00
#
_symmetry.space_group_name_H-M   'P 1'
#
loop_
_entity.id
_entity.type
_entity.pdbx_description
1 polymer ?
#
loop_
_entity_poly.entity_id
_entity_poly.type
_entity_poly.pdbx_seq_one_letter_code
_entity_poly.pdbx_strand_id
1 'polypeptide(L)'
;TMAEFEIPAEVIWAKRGPTFTLYELKLGPGYQIAKIRSIKENLIMRLAIKQIRILTPIAGKDAFGLEIPNKKRDIVGLRSLISSPEFNSTDKGIRLCFGKTLDGTNFIEDLSSMPHLLVAGATGTGKSVFLNALIVSILYKYSPEDVRLILIDPKRVELAVYKNLPNLLIAETIKENAQAVSTLKWLTEEMDRRYKFFEEVGCANIDQYNNGFRDSQKEPKMYRIVLVIDEMADLMMKGKGQVETYVVRIAQLARACGIHMIIATQRPTVQVITGLIKANILSRVAFSVKSGMDSRVILDDPGAEDLLGNGDMIYSSTKGTTRMQGALVELAEIKKVCDSIRANNESVFNDDLLNAITVKPEIEETEIDSSEGKDEKADDFEEMLKQVMLHFIKKGKASISSAQATFGLGFLRAKKFVDALEARGYLGPETTGSQGRTILLTEEEFLSRFDQN
;
A
#
# COMPACT_ATOMS: atom_id res chain seq x y z
N THR A 1 9.51 -32.08 -25.05
CA THR A 1 8.67 -32.17 -23.82
C THR A 1 7.19 -32.02 -24.14
N MET A 2 6.78 -30.97 -24.92
CA MET A 2 5.36 -30.83 -25.29
C MET A 2 4.86 -31.94 -26.19
N ALA A 3 5.68 -32.47 -27.08
CA ALA A 3 5.35 -33.60 -27.92
C ALA A 3 5.01 -34.90 -27.11
N GLU A 4 5.62 -35.09 -25.94
CA GLU A 4 5.30 -36.21 -25.01
C GLU A 4 3.88 -36.09 -24.42
N PHE A 5 3.29 -34.90 -24.45
CA PHE A 5 1.91 -34.65 -24.04
C PHE A 5 0.96 -34.49 -25.23
N GLU A 6 1.39 -34.94 -26.41
CA GLU A 6 0.62 -34.87 -27.67
C GLU A 6 0.18 -33.41 -28.00
N ILE A 7 0.99 -32.41 -27.62
CA ILE A 7 0.74 -31.00 -27.93
C ILE A 7 1.76 -30.55 -28.97
N PRO A 8 1.33 -30.39 -30.25
CA PRO A 8 2.20 -29.84 -31.29
C PRO A 8 2.37 -28.35 -31.03
N ALA A 9 3.52 -27.97 -30.51
CA ALA A 9 3.92 -26.59 -30.31
C ALA A 9 5.33 -26.36 -30.84
N GLU A 10 5.48 -25.31 -31.64
CA GLU A 10 6.76 -24.92 -32.24
C GLU A 10 7.27 -23.65 -31.57
N VAL A 11 8.56 -23.61 -31.20
CA VAL A 11 9.22 -22.41 -30.69
C VAL A 11 9.55 -21.52 -31.90
N ILE A 12 8.84 -20.38 -31.99
CA ILE A 12 9.04 -19.41 -33.07
C ILE A 12 10.06 -18.32 -32.70
N TRP A 13 10.24 -18.09 -31.38
CA TRP A 13 11.19 -17.10 -30.91
C TRP A 13 11.59 -17.38 -29.46
N ALA A 14 12.83 -17.00 -29.10
CA ALA A 14 13.31 -17.08 -27.72
C ALA A 14 14.25 -15.91 -27.41
N LYS A 15 14.10 -15.33 -26.21
CA LYS A 15 14.99 -14.30 -25.70
C LYS A 15 15.36 -14.58 -24.26
N ARG A 16 16.67 -14.61 -23.99
CA ARG A 16 17.20 -14.74 -22.65
C ARG A 16 17.27 -13.38 -21.99
N GLY A 17 16.62 -13.23 -20.84
CA GLY A 17 16.77 -12.11 -19.92
C GLY A 17 17.64 -12.47 -18.70
N PRO A 18 17.72 -11.58 -17.71
CA PRO A 18 18.55 -11.78 -16.52
C PRO A 18 18.19 -13.02 -15.71
N THR A 19 16.91 -13.26 -15.50
CA THR A 19 16.40 -14.33 -14.61
C THR A 19 15.59 -15.38 -15.31
N PHE A 20 15.03 -15.06 -16.48
CA PHE A 20 14.18 -15.95 -17.29
C PHE A 20 14.61 -15.93 -18.75
N THR A 21 14.24 -17.01 -19.44
CA THR A 21 14.16 -17.03 -20.90
C THR A 21 12.69 -17.07 -21.29
N LEU A 22 12.26 -16.11 -22.10
CA LEU A 22 10.95 -16.11 -22.72
C LEU A 22 11.02 -16.88 -24.02
N TYR A 23 10.19 -17.91 -24.13
CA TYR A 23 9.95 -18.66 -25.35
C TYR A 23 8.59 -18.29 -25.90
N GLU A 24 8.50 -17.88 -27.15
CA GLU A 24 7.23 -17.71 -27.86
C GLU A 24 6.98 -18.97 -28.67
N LEU A 25 5.80 -19.57 -28.47
CA LEU A 25 5.42 -20.82 -29.09
C LEU A 25 4.10 -20.65 -29.85
N LYS A 26 4.04 -21.27 -31.01
CA LYS A 26 2.83 -21.39 -31.81
C LYS A 26 2.23 -22.79 -31.61
N LEU A 27 0.92 -22.86 -31.36
CA LEU A 27 0.19 -24.11 -31.29
C LEU A 27 -0.17 -24.62 -32.68
N GLY A 28 -0.19 -25.94 -32.83
CA GLY A 28 -0.73 -26.58 -34.02
C GLY A 28 -2.24 -26.30 -34.17
N PRO A 29 -2.76 -26.42 -35.41
CA PRO A 29 -4.18 -26.15 -35.69
C PRO A 29 -5.09 -27.02 -34.81
N GLY A 30 -6.16 -26.40 -34.28
CA GLY A 30 -7.20 -27.10 -33.47
C GLY A 30 -6.85 -27.33 -32.00
N TYR A 31 -5.66 -26.95 -31.53
CA TYR A 31 -5.28 -27.07 -30.12
C TYR A 31 -5.67 -25.81 -29.30
N GLN A 32 -6.23 -26.06 -28.11
CA GLN A 32 -6.63 -24.98 -27.23
C GLN A 32 -5.56 -24.69 -26.17
N ILE A 33 -5.39 -23.41 -25.86
CA ILE A 33 -4.44 -22.95 -24.82
C ILE A 33 -4.75 -23.49 -23.42
N ALA A 34 -6.01 -23.86 -23.17
CA ALA A 34 -6.42 -24.50 -21.92
C ALA A 34 -5.65 -25.80 -21.66
N LYS A 35 -5.32 -26.56 -22.71
CA LYS A 35 -4.52 -27.79 -22.61
C LYS A 35 -3.09 -27.52 -22.13
N ILE A 36 -2.50 -26.37 -22.49
CA ILE A 36 -1.18 -25.97 -21.99
C ILE A 36 -1.23 -25.67 -20.49
N ARG A 37 -2.30 -24.98 -20.04
CA ARG A 37 -2.48 -24.69 -18.62
C ARG A 37 -2.65 -25.95 -17.78
N SER A 38 -3.38 -26.96 -18.29
CA SER A 38 -3.62 -28.21 -17.57
C SER A 38 -2.35 -29.07 -17.40
N ILE A 39 -1.34 -28.93 -18.26
CA ILE A 39 -0.07 -29.66 -18.15
C ILE A 39 1.04 -28.86 -17.47
N LYS A 40 0.75 -27.69 -16.90
CA LYS A 40 1.74 -26.78 -16.26
C LYS A 40 2.63 -27.53 -15.27
N GLU A 41 2.04 -28.30 -14.35
CA GLU A 41 2.75 -29.05 -13.32
C GLU A 41 3.65 -30.15 -13.92
N ASN A 42 3.17 -30.83 -14.96
CA ASN A 42 3.93 -31.84 -15.69
C ASN A 42 5.15 -31.21 -16.41
N LEU A 43 4.99 -30.03 -16.99
CA LEU A 43 6.09 -29.30 -17.60
C LEU A 43 7.15 -28.90 -16.57
N ILE A 44 6.72 -28.40 -15.40
CA ILE A 44 7.60 -28.04 -14.27
C ILE A 44 8.44 -29.25 -13.86
N MET A 45 7.80 -30.40 -13.67
CA MET A 45 8.47 -31.66 -13.31
C MET A 45 9.46 -32.13 -14.37
N ARG A 46 9.03 -32.16 -15.65
CA ARG A 46 9.87 -32.64 -16.77
C ARG A 46 11.07 -31.74 -17.05
N LEU A 47 10.92 -30.45 -16.86
CA LEU A 47 12.02 -29.47 -17.05
C LEU A 47 12.91 -29.34 -15.80
N ALA A 48 12.53 -30.00 -14.71
CA ALA A 48 13.20 -29.95 -13.39
C ALA A 48 13.42 -28.51 -12.91
N ILE A 49 12.39 -27.68 -13.02
CA ILE A 49 12.39 -26.26 -12.60
C ILE A 49 11.35 -26.01 -11.54
N LYS A 50 11.48 -24.89 -10.83
CA LYS A 50 10.57 -24.56 -9.72
C LYS A 50 9.20 -24.08 -10.20
N GLN A 51 9.15 -23.40 -11.35
CA GLN A 51 7.95 -22.70 -11.79
C GLN A 51 8.01 -22.32 -13.27
N ILE A 52 6.86 -22.23 -13.92
CA ILE A 52 6.66 -21.70 -15.28
C ILE A 52 5.51 -20.69 -15.23
N ARG A 53 5.66 -19.57 -15.93
CA ARG A 53 4.53 -18.69 -16.23
C ARG A 53 4.15 -18.80 -17.69
N ILE A 54 2.83 -18.90 -17.92
CA ILE A 54 2.24 -18.98 -19.26
C ILE A 54 1.62 -17.63 -19.57
N LEU A 55 2.11 -16.98 -20.62
CA LEU A 55 1.58 -15.69 -21.11
C LEU A 55 0.61 -15.94 -22.25
N THR A 56 -0.65 -15.57 -22.09
CA THR A 56 -1.68 -15.72 -23.09
C THR A 56 -2.75 -14.63 -23.00
N PRO A 57 -3.09 -13.97 -24.10
CA PRO A 57 -2.42 -13.97 -25.41
C PRO A 57 -1.14 -13.10 -25.41
N ILE A 58 -0.28 -13.27 -26.41
CA ILE A 58 0.74 -12.27 -26.74
C ILE A 58 0.11 -11.28 -27.73
N ALA A 59 0.08 -10.01 -27.38
CA ALA A 59 -0.53 -8.98 -28.20
C ALA A 59 0.04 -8.95 -29.64
N GLY A 60 -0.84 -9.02 -30.62
CA GLY A 60 -0.47 -8.96 -32.04
C GLY A 60 0.16 -10.22 -32.61
N LYS A 61 0.19 -11.36 -31.88
CA LYS A 61 0.78 -12.62 -32.32
C LYS A 61 -0.16 -13.80 -32.11
N ASP A 62 -0.20 -14.73 -33.08
CA ASP A 62 -0.80 -16.06 -32.93
C ASP A 62 0.17 -17.00 -32.20
N ALA A 63 0.48 -16.65 -30.93
CA ALA A 63 1.46 -17.34 -30.13
C ALA A 63 1.16 -17.18 -28.64
N PHE A 64 1.68 -18.07 -27.82
CA PHE A 64 1.73 -17.94 -26.37
C PHE A 64 3.17 -17.91 -25.87
N GLY A 65 3.40 -17.31 -24.72
CA GLY A 65 4.71 -17.20 -24.09
C GLY A 65 4.88 -18.23 -22.96
N LEU A 66 6.08 -18.80 -22.85
CA LEU A 66 6.55 -19.52 -21.68
C LEU A 66 7.76 -18.82 -21.08
N GLU A 67 7.63 -18.34 -19.87
CA GLU A 67 8.75 -17.82 -19.09
C GLU A 67 9.35 -18.97 -18.28
N ILE A 68 10.57 -19.36 -18.66
CA ILE A 68 11.31 -20.45 -18.01
C ILE A 68 12.50 -19.87 -17.25
N PRO A 69 12.64 -20.17 -15.93
CA PRO A 69 13.76 -19.68 -15.13
C PRO A 69 15.11 -20.13 -15.67
N ASN A 70 16.07 -19.19 -15.75
CA ASN A 70 17.44 -19.52 -16.12
C ASN A 70 18.10 -20.38 -15.04
N LYS A 71 18.89 -21.37 -15.42
CA LYS A 71 19.69 -22.19 -14.48
C LYS A 71 20.67 -21.31 -13.70
N LYS A 72 21.31 -20.35 -14.36
CA LYS A 72 22.13 -19.31 -13.73
C LYS A 72 21.46 -17.97 -13.97
N ARG A 73 21.07 -17.31 -12.89
CA ARG A 73 20.44 -15.99 -12.92
C ARG A 73 21.51 -14.93 -12.86
N ASP A 74 21.33 -13.86 -13.62
CA ASP A 74 22.22 -12.71 -13.60
C ASP A 74 21.71 -11.71 -12.56
N ILE A 75 22.63 -11.09 -11.83
CA ILE A 75 22.32 -10.05 -10.84
C ILE A 75 22.10 -8.73 -11.58
N VAL A 76 21.01 -8.06 -11.30
CA VAL A 76 20.72 -6.71 -11.78
C VAL A 76 21.21 -5.71 -10.76
N GLY A 77 22.49 -5.32 -10.82
CA GLY A 77 23.06 -4.33 -9.89
C GLY A 77 22.51 -2.92 -10.16
N LEU A 78 22.17 -2.19 -9.09
CA LEU A 78 21.66 -0.82 -9.17
C LEU A 78 22.59 0.12 -9.92
N ARG A 79 23.91 -0.05 -9.80
CA ARG A 79 24.92 0.74 -10.50
C ARG A 79 24.70 0.75 -12.01
N SER A 80 24.33 -0.39 -12.60
CA SER A 80 24.12 -0.49 -14.06
C SER A 80 22.95 0.36 -14.54
N LEU A 81 21.94 0.57 -13.69
CA LEU A 81 20.77 1.41 -13.99
C LEU A 81 21.08 2.89 -13.76
N ILE A 82 21.76 3.24 -12.66
CA ILE A 82 22.15 4.62 -12.35
C ILE A 82 23.09 5.17 -13.44
N SER A 83 23.96 4.34 -14.01
CA SER A 83 24.88 4.75 -15.06
C SER A 83 24.24 4.80 -16.46
N SER A 84 22.97 4.46 -16.60
CA SER A 84 22.29 4.40 -17.89
C SER A 84 21.85 5.79 -18.38
N PRO A 85 21.77 6.00 -19.72
CA PRO A 85 21.27 7.24 -20.30
C PRO A 85 19.83 7.57 -19.88
N GLU A 86 18.98 6.54 -19.73
CA GLU A 86 17.58 6.70 -19.36
C GLU A 86 17.43 7.29 -17.95
N PHE A 87 18.30 6.90 -17.02
CA PHE A 87 18.30 7.47 -15.67
C PHE A 87 18.89 8.89 -15.67
N ASN A 88 19.93 9.12 -16.44
CA ASN A 88 20.64 10.40 -16.49
C ASN A 88 20.00 11.43 -17.43
N SER A 89 18.84 11.11 -18.04
CA SER A 89 18.12 12.09 -18.85
C SER A 89 17.79 13.36 -18.03
N THR A 90 17.77 14.49 -18.72
CA THR A 90 17.52 15.82 -18.12
C THR A 90 16.04 16.14 -17.93
N ASP A 91 15.16 15.16 -18.20
CA ASP A 91 13.73 15.34 -18.06
C ASP A 91 13.35 15.69 -16.61
N LYS A 92 12.36 16.54 -16.46
CA LYS A 92 11.82 16.98 -15.18
C LYS A 92 11.05 15.82 -14.55
N GLY A 93 11.35 15.48 -13.31
CA GLY A 93 10.66 14.42 -12.56
C GLY A 93 11.57 13.75 -11.55
N ILE A 94 11.06 12.71 -10.87
CA ILE A 94 11.81 11.91 -9.91
C ILE A 94 12.03 10.53 -10.49
N ARG A 95 13.21 10.32 -11.12
CA ARG A 95 13.59 9.05 -11.75
C ARG A 95 13.93 7.99 -10.72
N LEU A 96 13.32 6.82 -10.85
CA LEU A 96 13.50 5.67 -9.98
C LEU A 96 14.00 4.46 -10.77
N CYS A 97 15.07 3.83 -10.31
CA CYS A 97 15.62 2.61 -10.90
C CYS A 97 14.83 1.39 -10.37
N PHE A 98 13.92 0.87 -11.17
CA PHE A 98 13.15 -0.33 -10.81
C PHE A 98 13.96 -1.60 -11.00
N GLY A 99 14.58 -1.78 -12.16
CA GLY A 99 15.30 -3.00 -12.49
C GLY A 99 15.46 -3.20 -14.00
N LYS A 100 15.41 -4.46 -14.42
CA LYS A 100 15.41 -4.83 -15.83
C LYS A 100 14.21 -5.71 -16.18
N THR A 101 13.62 -5.44 -17.32
CA THR A 101 12.57 -6.27 -17.90
C THR A 101 13.11 -7.66 -18.27
N LEU A 102 12.22 -8.58 -18.59
CA LEU A 102 12.60 -9.96 -18.97
C LEU A 102 13.52 -10.00 -20.19
N ASP A 103 13.44 -9.01 -21.04
CA ASP A 103 14.31 -8.89 -22.24
C ASP A 103 15.63 -8.18 -21.97
N GLY A 104 15.92 -7.81 -20.71
CA GLY A 104 17.16 -7.18 -20.28
C GLY A 104 17.20 -5.65 -20.46
N THR A 105 16.10 -5.03 -20.91
CA THR A 105 15.98 -3.56 -21.03
C THR A 105 15.91 -2.92 -19.64
N ASN A 106 16.59 -1.79 -19.46
CA ASN A 106 16.51 -1.01 -18.23
C ASN A 106 15.08 -0.49 -18.04
N PHE A 107 14.54 -0.65 -16.84
CA PHE A 107 13.21 -0.14 -16.46
C PHE A 107 13.36 0.94 -15.41
N ILE A 108 13.14 2.17 -15.85
CA ILE A 108 13.25 3.39 -15.04
C ILE A 108 11.94 4.14 -15.17
N GLU A 109 11.32 4.43 -14.03
CA GLU A 109 10.05 5.15 -13.97
C GLU A 109 10.23 6.54 -13.34
N ASP A 110 9.30 7.41 -13.64
CA ASP A 110 9.23 8.75 -13.06
C ASP A 110 8.11 8.83 -12.04
N LEU A 111 8.47 9.00 -10.75
CA LEU A 111 7.51 9.12 -9.66
C LEU A 111 6.58 10.34 -9.82
N SER A 112 7.02 11.41 -10.45
CA SER A 112 6.16 12.58 -10.71
C SER A 112 5.04 12.27 -11.71
N SER A 113 5.27 11.33 -12.64
CA SER A 113 4.27 10.88 -13.61
C SER A 113 3.32 9.82 -13.05
N MET A 114 3.80 8.93 -12.17
CA MET A 114 3.03 7.88 -11.50
C MET A 114 2.63 8.22 -10.05
N PRO A 115 2.47 9.41 -9.64
CA PRO A 115 2.62 10.17 -8.38
C PRO A 115 2.82 9.35 -7.10
N HIS A 116 2.26 8.16 -7.02
CA HIS A 116 2.35 7.28 -5.86
C HIS A 116 2.58 5.84 -6.30
N LEU A 117 3.27 5.08 -5.46
CA LEU A 117 3.63 3.69 -5.71
C LEU A 117 3.25 2.80 -4.51
N LEU A 118 2.51 1.73 -4.78
CA LEU A 118 2.25 0.67 -3.80
C LEU A 118 3.20 -0.50 -4.07
N VAL A 119 3.87 -1.00 -3.03
CA VAL A 119 4.82 -2.12 -3.11
C VAL A 119 4.41 -3.20 -2.11
N ALA A 120 4.07 -4.39 -2.58
CA ALA A 120 3.64 -5.45 -1.68
C ALA A 120 4.30 -6.80 -2.01
N GLY A 121 4.42 -7.68 -1.01
CA GLY A 121 4.97 -9.02 -1.19
C GLY A 121 5.37 -9.66 0.13
N ALA A 122 5.53 -10.98 0.14
CA ALA A 122 5.90 -11.72 1.34
C ALA A 122 7.32 -11.37 1.84
N THR A 123 7.62 -11.69 3.09
CA THR A 123 8.94 -11.49 3.68
C THR A 123 10.02 -12.25 2.90
N GLY A 124 11.17 -11.63 2.66
CA GLY A 124 12.32 -12.26 1.97
C GLY A 124 12.18 -12.34 0.45
N THR A 125 11.18 -11.71 -0.17
CA THR A 125 10.97 -11.76 -1.63
C THR A 125 11.74 -10.69 -2.42
N GLY A 126 12.35 -9.70 -1.72
CA GLY A 126 13.11 -8.61 -2.31
C GLY A 126 12.52 -7.21 -2.12
N LYS A 127 11.36 -7.08 -1.42
CA LYS A 127 10.67 -5.81 -1.17
C LYS A 127 11.59 -4.74 -0.56
N SER A 128 12.27 -5.05 0.55
CA SER A 128 13.14 -4.08 1.25
C SER A 128 14.36 -3.69 0.41
N VAL A 129 14.94 -4.63 -0.33
CA VAL A 129 16.05 -4.34 -1.26
C VAL A 129 15.57 -3.38 -2.36
N PHE A 130 14.39 -3.59 -2.89
CA PHE A 130 13.80 -2.72 -3.90
C PHE A 130 13.51 -1.32 -3.35
N LEU A 131 12.93 -1.20 -2.15
CA LEU A 131 12.73 0.11 -1.51
C LEU A 131 14.06 0.86 -1.34
N ASN A 132 15.09 0.17 -0.89
CA ASN A 132 16.43 0.73 -0.78
C ASN A 132 16.97 1.17 -2.15
N ALA A 133 16.76 0.39 -3.21
CA ALA A 133 17.15 0.79 -4.56
C ALA A 133 16.43 2.07 -5.04
N LEU A 134 15.15 2.23 -4.72
CA LEU A 134 14.39 3.46 -5.02
C LEU A 134 14.94 4.65 -4.24
N ILE A 135 15.15 4.51 -2.92
CA ILE A 135 15.70 5.58 -2.07
C ILE A 135 17.10 5.98 -2.56
N VAL A 136 17.98 5.01 -2.81
CA VAL A 136 19.34 5.30 -3.33
C VAL A 136 19.29 5.98 -4.70
N SER A 137 18.33 5.62 -5.57
CA SER A 137 18.12 6.32 -6.84
C SER A 137 17.85 7.82 -6.63
N ILE A 138 16.99 8.15 -5.65
CA ILE A 138 16.69 9.54 -5.31
C ILE A 138 17.94 10.24 -4.76
N LEU A 139 18.57 9.63 -3.76
CA LEU A 139 19.75 10.20 -3.09
C LEU A 139 20.93 10.40 -4.04
N TYR A 140 21.06 9.57 -5.07
CA TYR A 140 22.14 9.66 -6.04
C TYR A 140 21.95 10.80 -7.06
N LYS A 141 20.71 11.12 -7.43
CA LYS A 141 20.40 12.07 -8.50
C LYS A 141 19.99 13.45 -8.02
N TYR A 142 19.31 13.55 -6.87
CA TYR A 142 18.66 14.78 -6.44
C TYR A 142 19.28 15.36 -5.18
N SER A 143 19.52 16.67 -5.22
CA SER A 143 19.95 17.44 -4.04
C SER A 143 18.81 17.62 -3.03
N PRO A 144 19.10 18.01 -1.77
CA PRO A 144 18.08 18.38 -0.80
C PRO A 144 17.17 19.55 -1.22
N GLU A 145 17.62 20.37 -2.16
CA GLU A 145 16.83 21.47 -2.74
C GLU A 145 15.81 20.98 -3.78
N ASP A 146 16.05 19.80 -4.36
CA ASP A 146 15.17 19.20 -5.35
C ASP A 146 14.15 18.27 -4.74
N VAL A 147 14.62 17.32 -3.89
CA VAL A 147 13.80 16.26 -3.30
C VAL A 147 14.19 16.03 -1.85
N ARG A 148 13.21 16.07 -0.96
CA ARG A 148 13.33 15.68 0.43
C ARG A 148 12.51 14.46 0.76
N LEU A 149 13.00 13.66 1.70
CA LEU A 149 12.41 12.39 2.11
C LEU A 149 11.84 12.47 3.51
N ILE A 150 10.73 11.77 3.70
CA ILE A 150 10.22 11.38 5.03
C ILE A 150 10.18 9.87 5.05
N LEU A 151 10.80 9.25 6.05
CA LEU A 151 10.91 7.80 6.16
C LEU A 151 10.15 7.30 7.38
N ILE A 152 9.21 6.37 7.19
CA ILE A 152 8.45 5.71 8.25
C ILE A 152 8.81 4.24 8.27
N ASP A 153 9.42 3.78 9.36
CA ASP A 153 9.83 2.39 9.60
C ASP A 153 9.43 1.95 11.01
N PRO A 154 8.21 1.45 11.21
CA PRO A 154 7.75 0.99 12.52
C PRO A 154 8.57 -0.18 13.08
N LYS A 155 9.22 -0.95 12.22
CA LYS A 155 10.05 -2.11 12.60
C LYS A 155 11.47 -1.73 13.02
N ARG A 156 11.92 -0.51 12.72
CA ARG A 156 13.24 0.05 13.10
C ARG A 156 14.44 -0.70 12.51
N VAL A 157 14.28 -1.35 11.36
CA VAL A 157 15.29 -2.25 10.78
C VAL A 157 15.79 -1.78 9.43
N GLU A 158 14.86 -1.51 8.51
CA GLU A 158 15.19 -1.39 7.08
C GLU A 158 15.72 0.00 6.70
N LEU A 159 15.17 1.06 7.31
CA LEU A 159 15.48 2.45 6.92
C LEU A 159 16.38 3.20 7.89
N ALA A 160 16.86 2.55 8.97
CA ALA A 160 17.69 3.19 10.00
C ALA A 160 19.05 3.71 9.47
N VAL A 161 19.56 3.15 8.37
CA VAL A 161 20.84 3.54 7.75
C VAL A 161 20.82 4.98 7.20
N TYR A 162 19.64 5.52 6.90
CA TYR A 162 19.47 6.84 6.28
C TYR A 162 19.41 8.00 7.26
N LYS A 163 19.49 7.76 8.57
CA LYS A 163 19.41 8.84 9.56
C LYS A 163 20.44 9.95 9.32
N ASN A 164 20.09 11.17 9.69
CA ASN A 164 20.95 12.37 9.58
C ASN A 164 21.43 12.69 8.15
N LEU A 165 20.66 12.30 7.12
CA LEU A 165 20.94 12.74 5.76
C LEU A 165 20.32 14.13 5.50
N PRO A 166 21.01 15.03 4.77
CA PRO A 166 20.49 16.33 4.42
C PRO A 166 19.22 16.26 3.54
N ASN A 167 19.02 15.16 2.83
CA ASN A 167 17.80 14.91 2.04
C ASN A 167 16.57 14.57 2.91
N LEU A 168 16.74 14.32 4.22
CA LEU A 168 15.59 14.07 5.10
C LEU A 168 14.97 15.38 5.57
N LEU A 169 13.63 15.40 5.71
CA LEU A 169 12.93 16.51 6.36
C LEU A 169 13.13 16.51 7.87
N ILE A 170 13.33 15.37 8.50
CA ILE A 170 13.66 15.20 9.91
C ILE A 170 14.85 14.25 10.06
N ALA A 171 15.64 14.45 11.11
CA ALA A 171 16.92 13.76 11.32
C ALA A 171 16.80 12.23 11.39
N GLU A 172 15.69 11.72 11.93
CA GLU A 172 15.48 10.31 12.18
C GLU A 172 14.31 9.73 11.38
N THR A 173 14.32 8.41 11.22
CA THR A 173 13.19 7.66 10.70
C THR A 173 12.06 7.64 11.74
N ILE A 174 10.83 7.86 11.32
CA ILE A 174 9.64 7.81 12.18
C ILE A 174 9.35 6.35 12.52
N LYS A 175 9.26 6.06 13.82
CA LYS A 175 9.15 4.69 14.35
C LYS A 175 7.81 4.43 15.04
N GLU A 176 7.22 5.48 15.60
CA GLU A 176 5.98 5.37 16.39
C GLU A 176 4.75 5.65 15.51
N ASN A 177 3.70 4.84 15.67
CA ASN A 177 2.49 4.98 14.87
C ASN A 177 1.80 6.34 15.05
N ALA A 178 1.80 6.88 16.27
CA ALA A 178 1.24 8.20 16.53
C ALA A 178 1.99 9.29 15.74
N GLN A 179 3.33 9.25 15.71
CA GLN A 179 4.15 10.16 14.91
C GLN A 179 3.88 9.99 13.41
N ALA A 180 3.67 8.75 12.94
CA ALA A 180 3.33 8.49 11.55
C ALA A 180 1.97 9.09 11.15
N VAL A 181 0.95 8.99 12.01
CA VAL A 181 -0.35 9.63 11.80
C VAL A 181 -0.20 11.15 11.78
N SER A 182 0.52 11.75 12.74
CA SER A 182 0.81 13.20 12.76
C SER A 182 1.56 13.65 11.50
N THR A 183 2.47 12.81 10.98
CA THR A 183 3.18 13.10 9.73
C THR A 183 2.25 13.12 8.52
N LEU A 184 1.32 12.17 8.43
CA LEU A 184 0.34 12.14 7.35
C LEU A 184 -0.61 13.34 7.43
N LYS A 185 -1.02 13.74 8.63
CA LYS A 185 -1.80 14.96 8.89
C LYS A 185 -1.02 16.18 8.40
N TRP A 186 0.22 16.35 8.86
CA TRP A 186 1.09 17.45 8.47
C TRP A 186 1.31 17.53 6.94
N LEU A 187 1.50 16.36 6.27
CA LEU A 187 1.62 16.33 4.81
C LEU A 187 0.35 16.82 4.10
N THR A 188 -0.82 16.54 4.68
CA THR A 188 -2.10 17.04 4.14
C THR A 188 -2.20 18.57 4.31
N GLU A 189 -1.78 19.10 5.45
CA GLU A 189 -1.73 20.54 5.73
C GLU A 189 -0.70 21.26 4.84
N GLU A 190 0.48 20.64 4.63
CA GLU A 190 1.51 21.14 3.72
C GLU A 190 1.01 21.17 2.26
N MET A 191 0.27 20.15 1.85
CA MET A 191 -0.39 20.13 0.55
C MET A 191 -1.36 21.30 0.39
N ASP A 192 -2.23 21.53 1.37
CA ASP A 192 -3.19 22.63 1.35
C ASP A 192 -2.48 24.01 1.38
N ARG A 193 -1.37 24.12 2.15
CA ARG A 193 -0.53 25.32 2.18
C ARG A 193 0.10 25.61 0.80
N ARG A 194 0.60 24.59 0.12
CA ARG A 194 1.16 24.73 -1.24
C ARG A 194 0.11 25.14 -2.25
N TYR A 195 -1.11 24.62 -2.16
CA TYR A 195 -2.20 25.02 -3.05
C TYR A 195 -2.59 26.49 -2.87
N LYS A 196 -2.73 26.96 -1.62
CA LYS A 196 -2.99 28.38 -1.34
C LYS A 196 -1.88 29.26 -1.90
N PHE A 197 -0.63 28.88 -1.69
CA PHE A 197 0.51 29.60 -2.26
C PHE A 197 0.49 29.64 -3.79
N PHE A 198 0.16 28.54 -4.46
CA PHE A 198 0.04 28.52 -5.93
C PHE A 198 -1.09 29.42 -6.43
N GLU A 199 -2.21 29.49 -5.72
CA GLU A 199 -3.31 30.39 -6.01
C GLU A 199 -2.87 31.86 -5.91
N GLU A 200 -2.17 32.23 -4.84
CA GLU A 200 -1.64 33.58 -4.63
C GLU A 200 -0.64 34.00 -5.71
N VAL A 201 0.25 33.12 -6.11
CA VAL A 201 1.27 33.33 -7.16
C VAL A 201 0.69 33.24 -8.58
N GLY A 202 -0.47 32.59 -8.76
CA GLY A 202 -1.10 32.41 -10.07
C GLY A 202 -0.49 31.28 -10.89
N CYS A 203 0.06 30.23 -10.25
CA CYS A 203 0.59 29.05 -10.95
C CYS A 203 -0.22 27.79 -10.60
N ALA A 204 -0.18 26.78 -11.48
CA ALA A 204 -1.01 25.58 -11.32
C ALA A 204 -0.30 24.43 -10.57
N ASN A 205 1.01 24.43 -10.49
CA ASN A 205 1.79 23.34 -9.91
C ASN A 205 3.24 23.74 -9.61
N ILE A 206 3.93 22.86 -8.87
CA ILE A 206 5.32 23.04 -8.45
C ILE A 206 6.30 23.26 -9.62
N ASP A 207 6.05 22.63 -10.78
CA ASP A 207 6.93 22.77 -11.96
C ASP A 207 6.80 24.15 -12.57
N GLN A 208 5.58 24.68 -12.69
CA GLN A 208 5.36 26.06 -13.15
C GLN A 208 5.97 27.06 -12.19
N TYR A 209 5.78 26.88 -10.87
CA TYR A 209 6.42 27.75 -9.88
C TYR A 209 7.93 27.75 -10.02
N ASN A 210 8.57 26.61 -9.95
CA ASN A 210 10.02 26.50 -9.97
C ASN A 210 10.68 26.96 -11.26
N ASN A 211 9.98 26.91 -12.41
CA ASN A 211 10.57 27.21 -13.72
C ASN A 211 10.15 28.55 -14.31
N GLY A 212 9.07 29.17 -13.82
CA GLY A 212 8.53 30.38 -14.45
C GLY A 212 8.07 31.49 -13.51
N PHE A 213 7.64 31.16 -12.29
CA PHE A 213 7.08 32.14 -11.36
C PHE A 213 8.04 32.52 -10.24
N ARG A 214 8.98 31.68 -9.91
CA ARG A 214 9.97 31.90 -8.86
C ARG A 214 11.03 32.90 -9.30
N ASP A 215 11.31 33.92 -8.46
CA ASP A 215 12.51 34.74 -8.62
C ASP A 215 13.74 33.94 -8.16
N SER A 216 14.47 33.37 -9.11
CA SER A 216 15.61 32.49 -8.84
C SER A 216 16.76 33.12 -8.08
N GLN A 217 16.81 34.46 -8.01
CA GLN A 217 17.83 35.19 -7.26
C GLN A 217 17.44 35.47 -5.81
N LYS A 218 16.13 35.46 -5.49
CA LYS A 218 15.61 35.86 -4.18
C LYS A 218 14.90 34.77 -3.43
N GLU A 219 14.35 33.78 -4.14
CA GLU A 219 13.49 32.77 -3.57
C GLU A 219 14.10 31.37 -3.70
N PRO A 220 14.06 30.56 -2.65
CA PRO A 220 14.51 29.16 -2.73
C PRO A 220 13.59 28.35 -3.64
N LYS A 221 14.12 27.30 -4.23
CA LYS A 221 13.33 26.32 -4.98
C LYS A 221 12.39 25.60 -4.05
N MET A 222 11.14 25.37 -4.45
CA MET A 222 10.23 24.51 -3.72
C MET A 222 10.62 23.04 -4.01
N TYR A 223 11.06 22.32 -2.98
CA TYR A 223 11.45 20.93 -3.11
C TYR A 223 10.22 20.01 -3.20
N ARG A 224 10.37 18.89 -3.88
CA ARG A 224 9.39 17.79 -3.80
C ARG A 224 9.58 16.97 -2.54
N ILE A 225 8.50 16.42 -2.03
CA ILE A 225 8.51 15.55 -0.85
C ILE A 225 8.18 14.12 -1.27
N VAL A 226 9.00 13.16 -0.86
CA VAL A 226 8.71 11.74 -1.04
C VAL A 226 8.59 11.08 0.33
N LEU A 227 7.37 10.67 0.67
CA LEU A 227 7.11 9.84 1.84
C LEU A 227 7.33 8.37 1.50
N VAL A 228 8.16 7.68 2.28
CA VAL A 228 8.37 6.24 2.17
C VAL A 228 7.87 5.54 3.43
N ILE A 229 6.95 4.59 3.29
CA ILE A 229 6.42 3.76 4.38
C ILE A 229 6.84 2.32 4.12
N ASP A 230 7.68 1.73 4.98
CA ASP A 230 8.12 0.34 4.82
C ASP A 230 7.04 -0.70 5.14
N GLU A 231 6.18 -0.42 6.15
CA GLU A 231 5.13 -1.36 6.53
C GLU A 231 3.81 -0.64 6.87
N MET A 232 2.96 -0.54 5.86
CA MET A 232 1.64 0.08 5.99
C MET A 232 0.71 -0.70 6.94
N ALA A 233 0.87 -2.03 7.02
CA ALA A 233 0.00 -2.85 7.87
C ALA A 233 0.10 -2.45 9.34
N ASP A 234 1.29 -2.09 9.82
CA ASP A 234 1.48 -1.72 11.23
C ASP A 234 0.77 -0.37 11.56
N LEU A 235 0.68 0.54 10.60
CA LEU A 235 -0.06 1.79 10.73
C LEU A 235 -1.58 1.55 10.69
N MET A 236 -2.04 0.72 9.75
CA MET A 236 -3.46 0.39 9.57
C MET A 236 -4.05 -0.38 10.75
N MET A 237 -3.25 -1.17 11.46
CA MET A 237 -3.72 -1.91 12.64
C MET A 237 -4.10 -1.01 13.83
N LYS A 238 -3.45 0.15 13.98
CA LYS A 238 -3.62 1.03 15.13
C LYS A 238 -4.37 2.34 14.84
N GLY A 239 -4.45 2.74 13.57
CA GLY A 239 -5.04 4.02 13.17
C GLY A 239 -5.76 3.96 11.83
N LYS A 240 -6.44 2.84 11.53
CA LYS A 240 -7.00 2.53 10.19
C LYS A 240 -7.77 3.70 9.56
N GLY A 241 -8.75 4.26 10.26
CA GLY A 241 -9.60 5.30 9.70
C GLY A 241 -8.85 6.58 9.34
N GLN A 242 -7.98 7.06 10.24
CA GLN A 242 -7.18 8.28 10.02
C GLN A 242 -6.11 8.07 8.96
N VAL A 243 -5.36 6.96 9.06
CA VAL A 243 -4.30 6.63 8.10
C VAL A 243 -4.86 6.50 6.69
N GLU A 244 -5.96 5.76 6.52
CA GLU A 244 -6.60 5.60 5.21
C GLU A 244 -7.08 6.94 4.65
N THR A 245 -7.74 7.76 5.47
CA THR A 245 -8.24 9.09 5.06
C THR A 245 -7.12 9.99 4.56
N TYR A 246 -6.02 10.12 5.30
CA TYR A 246 -4.89 10.96 4.88
C TYR A 246 -4.19 10.41 3.64
N VAL A 247 -3.93 9.10 3.59
CA VAL A 247 -3.31 8.46 2.43
C VAL A 247 -4.14 8.66 1.17
N VAL A 248 -5.45 8.46 1.24
CA VAL A 248 -6.36 8.67 0.11
C VAL A 248 -6.38 10.13 -0.32
N ARG A 249 -6.48 11.08 0.62
CA ARG A 249 -6.47 12.52 0.31
C ARG A 249 -5.17 12.96 -0.37
N ILE A 250 -4.02 12.54 0.14
CA ILE A 250 -2.73 12.80 -0.48
C ILE A 250 -2.67 12.15 -1.88
N ALA A 251 -3.12 10.90 -2.02
CA ALA A 251 -3.09 10.21 -3.31
C ALA A 251 -3.95 10.88 -4.38
N GLN A 252 -5.04 11.53 -3.99
CA GLN A 252 -5.94 12.24 -4.92
C GLN A 252 -5.41 13.61 -5.36
N LEU A 253 -4.80 14.35 -4.46
CA LEU A 253 -4.57 15.78 -4.67
C LEU A 253 -3.09 16.17 -4.73
N ALA A 254 -2.16 15.43 -4.12
CA ALA A 254 -0.82 15.92 -3.84
C ALA A 254 0.13 15.99 -5.05
N ARG A 255 -0.23 15.43 -6.21
CA ARG A 255 0.61 15.39 -7.41
C ARG A 255 1.09 16.78 -7.85
N ALA A 256 0.17 17.72 -7.96
CA ALA A 256 0.50 19.09 -8.41
C ALA A 256 1.38 19.85 -7.41
N CYS A 257 1.26 19.52 -6.12
CA CYS A 257 2.08 20.08 -5.04
C CYS A 257 3.48 19.46 -4.93
N GLY A 258 3.79 18.44 -5.73
CA GLY A 258 5.07 17.74 -5.67
C GLY A 258 5.24 16.88 -4.41
N ILE A 259 4.16 16.32 -3.87
CA ILE A 259 4.18 15.37 -2.74
C ILE A 259 3.84 13.98 -3.27
N HIS A 260 4.71 13.02 -3.00
CA HIS A 260 4.65 11.67 -3.53
C HIS A 260 4.77 10.64 -2.41
N MET A 261 4.18 9.46 -2.61
CA MET A 261 4.24 8.37 -1.63
C MET A 261 4.74 7.08 -2.27
N ILE A 262 5.62 6.38 -1.55
CA ILE A 262 6.01 4.99 -1.79
C ILE A 262 5.56 4.21 -0.57
N ILE A 263 4.49 3.44 -0.70
CA ILE A 263 3.86 2.71 0.40
C ILE A 263 4.14 1.23 0.23
N ALA A 264 4.78 0.62 1.24
CA ALA A 264 5.07 -0.80 1.18
C ALA A 264 4.37 -1.59 2.29
N THR A 265 4.14 -2.89 2.04
CA THR A 265 3.62 -3.83 3.04
C THR A 265 4.05 -5.26 2.74
N GLN A 266 4.31 -6.03 3.81
CA GLN A 266 4.54 -7.47 3.75
C GLN A 266 3.25 -8.28 4.00
N ARG A 267 2.12 -7.59 4.31
CA ARG A 267 0.83 -8.19 4.60
C ARG A 267 -0.23 -7.70 3.61
N PRO A 268 -0.28 -8.28 2.39
CA PRO A 268 -1.22 -7.86 1.36
C PRO A 268 -2.64 -8.39 1.66
N THR A 269 -3.31 -7.78 2.64
CA THR A 269 -4.69 -8.10 3.00
C THR A 269 -5.63 -6.96 2.61
N VAL A 270 -6.91 -7.26 2.42
CA VAL A 270 -7.92 -6.24 2.07
C VAL A 270 -8.11 -5.16 3.15
N GLN A 271 -7.72 -5.46 4.41
CA GLN A 271 -7.74 -4.49 5.50
C GLN A 271 -6.59 -3.48 5.41
N VAL A 272 -5.50 -3.83 4.74
CA VAL A 272 -4.30 -3.00 4.54
C VAL A 272 -4.35 -2.31 3.18
N ILE A 273 -4.59 -3.08 2.12
CA ILE A 273 -4.73 -2.60 0.75
C ILE A 273 -6.23 -2.53 0.42
N THR A 274 -6.87 -1.48 0.90
CA THR A 274 -8.31 -1.29 0.76
C THR A 274 -8.70 -0.89 -0.67
N GLY A 275 -9.98 -1.02 -1.01
CA GLY A 275 -10.50 -0.57 -2.30
C GLY A 275 -10.25 0.91 -2.56
N LEU A 276 -10.32 1.77 -1.51
CA LEU A 276 -10.06 3.21 -1.63
C LEU A 276 -8.59 3.49 -1.94
N ILE A 277 -7.65 2.81 -1.27
CA ILE A 277 -6.22 2.94 -1.56
C ILE A 277 -5.92 2.49 -2.99
N LYS A 278 -6.45 1.34 -3.43
CA LYS A 278 -6.25 0.83 -4.79
C LYS A 278 -6.83 1.73 -5.88
N ALA A 279 -7.96 2.35 -5.63
CA ALA A 279 -8.59 3.28 -6.58
C ALA A 279 -7.76 4.55 -6.81
N ASN A 280 -6.92 4.94 -5.84
CA ASN A 280 -6.14 6.18 -5.89
C ASN A 280 -4.64 5.95 -6.15
N ILE A 281 -4.11 4.75 -5.87
CA ILE A 281 -2.73 4.36 -6.17
C ILE A 281 -2.75 3.32 -7.29
N LEU A 282 -2.60 3.80 -8.52
CA LEU A 282 -2.73 2.98 -9.74
C LEU A 282 -1.45 2.25 -10.12
N SER A 283 -0.28 2.76 -9.66
CA SER A 283 1.02 2.13 -9.90
C SER A 283 1.36 1.20 -8.74
N ARG A 284 1.54 -0.09 -9.06
CA ARG A 284 1.69 -1.14 -8.05
C ARG A 284 2.78 -2.11 -8.42
N VAL A 285 3.58 -2.50 -7.44
CA VAL A 285 4.59 -3.56 -7.55
C VAL A 285 4.21 -4.70 -6.63
N ALA A 286 4.08 -5.89 -7.19
CA ALA A 286 3.93 -7.13 -6.45
C ALA A 286 5.20 -7.97 -6.53
N PHE A 287 5.79 -8.28 -5.38
CA PHE A 287 6.74 -9.37 -5.21
C PHE A 287 6.01 -10.68 -4.98
N SER A 288 6.74 -11.79 -4.87
CA SER A 288 6.16 -13.10 -4.63
C SER A 288 5.25 -13.11 -3.40
N VAL A 289 4.09 -13.72 -3.55
CA VAL A 289 3.06 -13.92 -2.51
C VAL A 289 2.71 -15.40 -2.39
N LYS A 290 1.95 -15.77 -1.35
CA LYS A 290 1.63 -17.17 -1.06
C LYS A 290 0.50 -17.72 -1.92
N SER A 291 -0.42 -16.89 -2.36
CA SER A 291 -1.63 -17.31 -3.08
C SER A 291 -2.05 -16.35 -4.18
N GLY A 292 -2.81 -16.85 -5.16
CA GLY A 292 -3.42 -16.00 -6.18
C GLY A 292 -4.47 -15.02 -5.62
N MET A 293 -5.00 -15.27 -4.41
CA MET A 293 -5.85 -14.29 -3.72
C MET A 293 -5.03 -13.09 -3.25
N ASP A 294 -3.85 -13.32 -2.67
CA ASP A 294 -2.96 -12.22 -2.26
C ASP A 294 -2.52 -11.40 -3.48
N SER A 295 -2.26 -12.07 -4.62
CA SER A 295 -1.96 -11.39 -5.89
C SER A 295 -3.10 -10.46 -6.32
N ARG A 296 -4.36 -10.94 -6.27
CA ARG A 296 -5.53 -10.10 -6.60
C ARG A 296 -5.73 -8.93 -5.63
N VAL A 297 -5.36 -9.08 -4.36
CA VAL A 297 -5.42 -7.96 -3.43
C VAL A 297 -4.49 -6.83 -3.87
N ILE A 298 -3.31 -7.15 -4.44
CA ILE A 298 -2.34 -6.15 -4.88
C ILE A 298 -2.64 -5.65 -6.30
N LEU A 299 -2.75 -6.58 -7.25
CA LEU A 299 -2.72 -6.30 -8.69
C LEU A 299 -4.11 -6.31 -9.36
N ASP A 300 -5.15 -6.75 -8.65
CA ASP A 300 -6.48 -7.13 -9.18
C ASP A 300 -6.45 -8.40 -10.05
N ASP A 301 -5.26 -8.92 -10.37
CA ASP A 301 -5.01 -10.09 -11.19
C ASP A 301 -4.15 -11.14 -10.46
N PRO A 302 -4.26 -12.43 -10.81
CA PRO A 302 -3.34 -13.46 -10.35
C PRO A 302 -1.98 -13.35 -11.05
N GLY A 303 -0.93 -13.98 -10.50
CA GLY A 303 0.38 -14.11 -11.12
C GLY A 303 1.56 -13.77 -10.22
N ALA A 304 1.35 -13.03 -9.11
CA ALA A 304 2.41 -12.76 -8.16
C ALA A 304 2.76 -14.00 -7.30
N GLU A 305 1.86 -14.98 -7.19
CA GLU A 305 2.12 -16.31 -6.61
C GLU A 305 3.12 -17.11 -7.44
N ASP A 306 3.21 -16.81 -8.73
CA ASP A 306 4.11 -17.46 -9.69
C ASP A 306 5.49 -16.77 -9.78
N LEU A 307 5.83 -15.86 -8.87
CA LEU A 307 7.12 -15.18 -8.84
C LEU A 307 8.16 -16.00 -8.07
N LEU A 308 9.43 -15.94 -8.53
CA LEU A 308 10.52 -16.76 -8.00
C LEU A 308 11.14 -16.22 -6.69
N GLY A 309 10.71 -15.04 -6.21
CA GLY A 309 11.37 -14.32 -5.14
C GLY A 309 12.72 -13.71 -5.56
N ASN A 310 13.51 -13.23 -4.59
CA ASN A 310 14.81 -12.59 -4.82
C ASN A 310 14.76 -11.43 -5.83
N GLY A 311 13.74 -10.57 -5.70
CA GLY A 311 13.60 -9.39 -6.53
C GLY A 311 12.83 -9.61 -7.84
N ASP A 312 12.33 -10.81 -8.12
CA ASP A 312 11.39 -11.06 -9.21
C ASP A 312 10.05 -10.43 -8.86
N MET A 313 9.54 -9.53 -9.70
CA MET A 313 8.37 -8.70 -9.40
C MET A 313 7.51 -8.44 -10.65
N ILE A 314 6.26 -8.10 -10.39
CA ILE A 314 5.31 -7.60 -11.39
C ILE A 314 5.00 -6.14 -11.08
N TYR A 315 5.22 -5.27 -12.04
CA TYR A 315 4.75 -3.88 -12.02
C TYR A 315 3.47 -3.76 -12.83
N SER A 316 2.45 -3.16 -12.24
CA SER A 316 1.16 -2.87 -12.87
C SER A 316 0.88 -1.38 -12.80
N SER A 317 0.44 -0.81 -13.91
CA SER A 317 0.07 0.60 -14.03
C SER A 317 -1.04 0.77 -15.07
N THR A 318 -1.49 1.99 -15.28
CA THR A 318 -2.47 2.32 -16.35
C THR A 318 -1.96 1.98 -17.77
N LYS A 319 -0.64 1.80 -17.94
CA LYS A 319 -0.03 1.42 -19.22
C LYS A 319 0.03 -0.10 -19.43
N GLY A 320 -0.37 -0.88 -18.43
CA GLY A 320 -0.33 -2.34 -18.46
C GLY A 320 0.56 -2.95 -17.38
N THR A 321 0.81 -4.25 -17.52
CA THR A 321 1.55 -5.07 -16.55
C THR A 321 2.86 -5.55 -17.14
N THR A 322 3.96 -5.38 -16.40
CA THR A 322 5.31 -5.80 -16.81
C THR A 322 5.96 -6.60 -15.69
N ARG A 323 6.46 -7.82 -16.01
CA ARG A 323 7.33 -8.59 -15.12
C ARG A 323 8.77 -8.17 -15.31
N MET A 324 9.51 -8.05 -14.21
CA MET A 324 10.90 -7.62 -14.24
C MET A 324 11.70 -8.15 -13.06
N GLN A 325 13.02 -8.09 -13.17
CA GLN A 325 13.95 -8.34 -12.08
C GLN A 325 14.31 -7.01 -11.44
N GLY A 326 14.00 -6.85 -10.16
CA GLY A 326 14.34 -5.67 -9.36
C GLY A 326 15.85 -5.47 -9.20
N ALA A 327 16.24 -4.21 -9.08
CA ALA A 327 17.63 -3.85 -8.85
C ALA A 327 18.11 -4.29 -7.46
N LEU A 328 19.33 -4.82 -7.40
CA LEU A 328 20.03 -5.15 -6.16
C LEU A 328 20.96 -3.99 -5.77
N VAL A 329 20.87 -3.60 -4.51
CA VAL A 329 21.83 -2.75 -3.82
C VAL A 329 22.17 -3.38 -2.47
N GLU A 330 23.44 -3.48 -2.15
CA GLU A 330 23.90 -4.07 -0.90
C GLU A 330 23.99 -3.02 0.22
N LEU A 331 23.84 -3.43 1.48
CA LEU A 331 23.90 -2.53 2.62
C LEU A 331 25.24 -1.77 2.70
N ALA A 332 26.33 -2.40 2.29
CA ALA A 332 27.65 -1.75 2.24
C ALA A 332 27.70 -0.60 1.20
N GLU A 333 27.01 -0.76 0.07
CA GLU A 333 26.89 0.28 -0.96
C GLU A 333 26.01 1.44 -0.46
N ILE A 334 24.87 1.12 0.18
CA ILE A 334 23.98 2.13 0.78
C ILE A 334 24.75 2.98 1.80
N LYS A 335 25.50 2.34 2.72
CA LYS A 335 26.31 3.05 3.70
C LYS A 335 27.32 4.00 3.06
N LYS A 336 28.04 3.57 2.02
CA LYS A 336 29.01 4.42 1.31
C LYS A 336 28.34 5.65 0.68
N VAL A 337 27.15 5.48 0.07
CA VAL A 337 26.38 6.59 -0.48
C VAL A 337 25.96 7.56 0.63
N CYS A 338 25.39 7.04 1.71
CA CYS A 338 24.98 7.87 2.85
C CYS A 338 26.14 8.64 3.49
N ASP A 339 27.28 7.97 3.69
CA ASP A 339 28.47 8.60 4.30
C ASP A 339 29.05 9.69 3.39
N SER A 340 29.06 9.46 2.06
CA SER A 340 29.49 10.49 1.10
C SER A 340 28.57 11.71 1.11
N ILE A 341 27.25 11.50 1.19
CA ILE A 341 26.28 12.60 1.24
C ILE A 341 26.44 13.42 2.54
N ARG A 342 26.59 12.75 3.68
CA ARG A 342 26.81 13.42 4.99
C ARG A 342 28.09 14.23 5.02
N ALA A 343 29.15 13.73 4.40
CA ALA A 343 30.45 14.40 4.38
C ALA A 343 30.46 15.68 3.52
N ASN A 344 29.61 15.75 2.52
CA ASN A 344 29.65 16.83 1.52
C ASN A 344 28.49 17.84 1.63
N ASN A 345 27.54 17.66 2.55
CA ASN A 345 26.37 18.53 2.67
C ASN A 345 26.00 18.75 4.14
N GLU A 346 25.57 19.97 4.45
CA GLU A 346 24.97 20.28 5.74
C GLU A 346 23.52 19.81 5.80
N SER A 347 23.11 19.35 6.98
CA SER A 347 21.74 18.89 7.21
C SER A 347 20.90 20.02 7.80
N VAL A 348 19.84 20.40 7.09
CA VAL A 348 18.83 21.35 7.56
C VAL A 348 17.49 20.63 7.65
N PHE A 349 16.94 20.51 8.86
CA PHE A 349 15.70 19.80 9.12
C PHE A 349 14.52 20.77 9.22
N ASN A 350 13.30 20.24 9.07
CA ASN A 350 12.07 21.00 9.11
C ASN A 350 11.51 21.03 10.54
N ASP A 351 11.54 22.20 11.17
CA ASP A 351 11.08 22.39 12.55
C ASP A 351 9.56 22.24 12.68
N ASP A 352 8.78 22.64 11.67
CA ASP A 352 7.32 22.54 11.70
C ASP A 352 6.88 21.06 11.74
N LEU A 353 7.51 20.21 10.92
CA LEU A 353 7.25 18.76 10.95
C LEU A 353 7.74 18.17 12.27
N LEU A 354 8.92 18.56 12.75
CA LEU A 354 9.46 18.07 14.02
C LEU A 354 8.53 18.41 15.17
N ASN A 355 8.02 19.63 15.22
CA ASN A 355 7.03 20.08 16.21
C ASN A 355 5.72 19.26 16.09
N ALA A 356 5.20 19.09 14.89
CA ALA A 356 3.97 18.35 14.64
C ALA A 356 4.02 16.87 15.12
N ILE A 357 5.19 16.23 15.04
CA ILE A 357 5.35 14.83 15.49
C ILE A 357 5.77 14.71 16.97
N THR A 358 6.28 15.81 17.58
CA THR A 358 6.77 15.81 18.98
C THR A 358 5.65 16.19 19.95
N VAL A 359 4.78 17.12 19.58
CA VAL A 359 3.53 17.37 20.30
C VAL A 359 2.77 16.05 20.28
N LYS A 360 2.55 15.46 21.46
CA LYS A 360 1.66 14.27 21.53
C LYS A 360 0.42 14.62 20.72
N PRO A 361 0.09 13.86 19.68
CA PRO A 361 -1.18 14.06 19.04
C PRO A 361 -2.21 13.99 20.17
N GLU A 362 -2.99 15.04 20.38
CA GLU A 362 -4.35 14.78 20.77
C GLU A 362 -4.81 13.84 19.68
N ILE A 363 -4.92 12.57 20.03
CA ILE A 363 -5.71 11.64 19.27
C ILE A 363 -7.08 12.32 19.33
N GLU A 364 -7.37 13.19 18.34
CA GLU A 364 -8.74 13.34 17.93
C GLU A 364 -9.08 11.91 17.56
N GLU A 365 -9.65 11.19 18.52
CA GLU A 365 -10.55 10.12 18.21
C GLU A 365 -11.51 10.77 17.22
N THR A 366 -11.11 10.76 15.94
CA THR A 366 -12.06 10.96 14.86
C THR A 366 -13.11 9.95 15.22
N GLU A 367 -14.21 10.48 15.68
CA GLU A 367 -15.47 9.80 15.67
C GLU A 367 -15.63 9.15 14.28
N ILE A 368 -14.96 7.99 14.09
CA ILE A 368 -15.60 6.90 13.39
C ILE A 368 -16.83 6.76 14.24
N ASP A 369 -17.94 7.24 13.77
CA ASP A 369 -19.25 7.05 14.37
C ASP A 369 -19.24 6.04 15.54
N SER A 370 -18.32 6.25 16.44
CA SER A 370 -18.24 5.88 17.83
C SER A 370 -18.85 7.07 18.56
N SER A 371 -20.12 7.27 18.30
CA SER A 371 -21.04 7.64 19.37
C SER A 371 -20.95 6.61 20.54
N GLU A 372 -19.74 6.07 20.78
CA GLU A 372 -19.44 5.11 21.81
C GLU A 372 -18.27 5.63 22.64
N GLY A 373 -18.66 6.39 23.71
CA GLY A 373 -17.73 6.72 24.78
C GLY A 373 -17.52 8.20 25.08
N LYS A 374 -18.47 9.10 24.80
CA LYS A 374 -18.83 10.06 25.88
C LYS A 374 -19.28 9.17 27.01
N ASP A 375 -18.69 9.36 28.20
CA ASP A 375 -19.36 8.93 29.44
C ASP A 375 -20.83 9.35 29.29
N GLU A 376 -21.66 8.43 28.76
CA GLU A 376 -23.08 8.57 28.85
C GLU A 376 -23.27 8.75 30.33
N LYS A 377 -23.78 9.90 30.75
CA LYS A 377 -24.24 10.06 32.12
C LYS A 377 -25.04 8.82 32.39
N ALA A 378 -24.77 8.14 33.48
CA ALA A 378 -25.43 6.86 33.79
C ALA A 378 -26.94 6.93 33.55
N ASP A 379 -27.53 8.11 33.74
CA ASP A 379 -28.91 8.44 33.47
C ASP A 379 -29.31 8.30 31.97
N ASP A 380 -28.46 8.71 31.02
CA ASP A 380 -28.78 8.60 29.59
C ASP A 380 -28.72 7.15 29.09
N PHE A 381 -27.81 6.33 29.66
CA PHE A 381 -27.72 4.90 29.35
C PHE A 381 -28.96 4.13 29.88
N GLU A 382 -29.37 4.41 31.11
CA GLU A 382 -30.54 3.77 31.72
C GLU A 382 -31.82 4.15 31.00
N GLU A 383 -32.00 5.41 30.61
CA GLU A 383 -33.17 5.86 29.85
C GLU A 383 -33.25 5.17 28.47
N MET A 384 -32.13 5.07 27.75
CA MET A 384 -32.08 4.36 26.49
C MET A 384 -32.30 2.84 26.66
N LEU A 385 -31.76 2.24 27.71
CA LEU A 385 -31.97 0.84 28.06
C LEU A 385 -33.45 0.52 28.30
N LYS A 386 -34.17 1.44 29.01
CA LYS A 386 -35.60 1.39 29.22
C LYS A 386 -36.39 1.41 27.91
N GLN A 387 -36.04 2.32 27.02
CA GLN A 387 -36.69 2.45 25.71
C GLN A 387 -36.45 1.21 24.80
N VAL A 388 -35.26 0.66 24.81
CA VAL A 388 -34.92 -0.56 24.04
C VAL A 388 -35.72 -1.75 24.56
N MET A 389 -35.86 -1.92 25.90
CA MET A 389 -36.64 -3.02 26.48
C MET A 389 -38.13 -2.90 26.17
N LEU A 390 -38.71 -1.71 26.32
CA LEU A 390 -40.12 -1.46 25.98
C LEU A 390 -40.42 -1.72 24.50
N HIS A 391 -39.47 -1.38 23.60
CA HIS A 391 -39.59 -1.71 22.19
C HIS A 391 -39.59 -3.21 21.95
N PHE A 392 -38.73 -3.98 22.63
CA PHE A 392 -38.71 -5.43 22.51
C PHE A 392 -40.00 -6.06 23.02
N ILE A 393 -40.53 -5.60 24.13
CA ILE A 393 -41.81 -6.07 24.68
C ILE A 393 -42.94 -5.83 23.68
N LYS A 394 -43.05 -4.63 23.11
CA LYS A 394 -44.09 -4.31 22.10
C LYS A 394 -43.96 -5.16 20.84
N LYS A 395 -42.73 -5.54 20.44
CA LYS A 395 -42.45 -6.35 19.25
C LYS A 395 -42.56 -7.85 19.53
N GLY A 396 -42.59 -8.28 20.78
CA GLY A 396 -42.62 -9.68 21.20
C GLY A 396 -41.31 -10.43 20.95
N LYS A 397 -40.22 -9.72 20.55
CA LYS A 397 -38.94 -10.32 20.17
C LYS A 397 -37.77 -9.35 20.40
N ALA A 398 -36.72 -9.83 21.07
CA ALA A 398 -35.49 -9.07 21.29
C ALA A 398 -34.39 -9.50 20.33
N SER A 399 -33.87 -8.57 19.49
CA SER A 399 -32.75 -8.81 18.63
C SER A 399 -31.90 -7.55 18.43
N ILE A 400 -30.56 -7.76 18.25
CA ILE A 400 -29.62 -6.67 17.98
C ILE A 400 -30.03 -5.88 16.73
N SER A 401 -30.42 -6.57 15.66
CA SER A 401 -30.89 -5.93 14.42
C SER A 401 -32.13 -5.06 14.60
N SER A 402 -33.06 -5.45 15.52
CA SER A 402 -34.25 -4.67 15.83
C SER A 402 -33.89 -3.39 16.58
N ALA A 403 -32.96 -3.46 17.52
CA ALA A 403 -32.45 -2.28 18.23
C ALA A 403 -31.73 -1.32 17.30
N GLN A 404 -30.87 -1.83 16.42
CA GLN A 404 -30.17 -1.03 15.39
C GLN A 404 -31.15 -0.28 14.48
N ALA A 405 -32.14 -0.99 13.93
CA ALA A 405 -33.06 -0.42 12.95
C ALA A 405 -34.01 0.64 13.59
N THR A 406 -34.38 0.48 14.85
CA THR A 406 -35.36 1.36 15.49
C THR A 406 -34.72 2.60 16.13
N PHE A 407 -33.53 2.44 16.71
CA PHE A 407 -32.87 3.51 17.45
C PHE A 407 -31.64 4.10 16.72
N GLY A 408 -31.34 3.65 15.48
CA GLY A 408 -30.18 4.13 14.71
C GLY A 408 -28.86 3.77 15.36
N LEU A 409 -28.78 2.67 16.14
CA LEU A 409 -27.60 2.30 16.90
C LEU A 409 -26.59 1.49 16.05
N GLY A 410 -25.29 1.73 16.25
CA GLY A 410 -24.24 0.84 15.75
C GLY A 410 -24.32 -0.56 16.38
N PHE A 411 -23.77 -1.58 15.72
CA PHE A 411 -23.85 -2.98 16.17
C PHE A 411 -23.36 -3.19 17.61
N LEU A 412 -22.20 -2.62 17.98
CA LEU A 412 -21.61 -2.75 19.31
C LEU A 412 -22.48 -2.10 20.41
N ARG A 413 -23.05 -0.94 20.12
CA ARG A 413 -23.94 -0.23 21.07
C ARG A 413 -25.25 -0.96 21.24
N ALA A 414 -25.89 -1.42 20.17
CA ALA A 414 -27.08 -2.25 20.24
C ALA A 414 -26.82 -3.56 20.99
N LYS A 415 -25.67 -4.20 20.80
CA LYS A 415 -25.24 -5.39 21.51
C LYS A 415 -25.08 -5.10 23.00
N LYS A 416 -24.43 -3.97 23.38
CA LYS A 416 -24.25 -3.58 24.79
C LYS A 416 -25.57 -3.45 25.55
N PHE A 417 -26.61 -2.88 24.93
CA PHE A 417 -27.94 -2.81 25.51
C PHE A 417 -28.60 -4.20 25.67
N VAL A 418 -28.49 -5.05 24.63
CA VAL A 418 -29.08 -6.41 24.69
C VAL A 418 -28.37 -7.25 25.74
N ASP A 419 -27.05 -7.18 25.85
CA ASP A 419 -26.25 -7.91 26.85
C ASP A 419 -26.52 -7.38 28.27
N ALA A 420 -26.71 -6.06 28.45
CA ALA A 420 -27.12 -5.48 29.75
C ALA A 420 -28.52 -5.93 30.19
N LEU A 421 -29.47 -6.03 29.25
CA LEU A 421 -30.81 -6.55 29.54
C LEU A 421 -30.82 -8.04 29.90
N GLU A 422 -29.96 -8.83 29.25
CA GLU A 422 -29.75 -10.24 29.60
C GLU A 422 -29.09 -10.39 30.97
N ALA A 423 -28.05 -9.63 31.27
CA ALA A 423 -27.34 -9.66 32.55
C ALA A 423 -28.27 -9.29 33.74
N ARG A 424 -29.28 -8.45 33.50
CA ARG A 424 -30.31 -8.10 34.49
C ARG A 424 -31.46 -9.13 34.57
N GLY A 425 -31.40 -10.17 33.75
CA GLY A 425 -32.44 -11.22 33.72
C GLY A 425 -33.74 -10.80 33.06
N TYR A 426 -33.74 -9.76 32.23
CA TYR A 426 -34.93 -9.32 31.49
C TYR A 426 -35.10 -10.03 30.15
N LEU A 427 -33.99 -10.56 29.58
CA LEU A 427 -33.94 -11.37 28.36
C LEU A 427 -33.39 -12.75 28.68
N GLY A 428 -33.84 -13.74 27.94
CA GLY A 428 -33.25 -15.09 27.94
C GLY A 428 -31.93 -15.16 27.15
N PRO A 429 -31.19 -16.28 27.30
CA PRO A 429 -29.91 -16.47 26.65
C PRO A 429 -30.01 -16.46 25.10
N GLU A 430 -28.89 -16.23 24.44
CA GLU A 430 -28.81 -16.23 22.98
C GLU A 430 -29.22 -17.59 22.40
N THR A 431 -30.20 -17.58 21.50
CA THR A 431 -30.64 -18.80 20.80
C THR A 431 -29.93 -18.96 19.48
N THR A 432 -29.47 -20.15 19.16
CA THR A 432 -28.84 -20.48 17.86
C THR A 432 -29.85 -20.32 16.71
N GLY A 433 -29.66 -19.33 15.86
CA GLY A 433 -30.47 -19.06 14.68
C GLY A 433 -31.11 -17.66 14.67
N SER A 434 -31.84 -17.32 13.60
CA SER A 434 -32.46 -16.01 13.37
C SER A 434 -33.64 -15.66 14.30
N GLN A 435 -33.84 -16.39 15.39
CA GLN A 435 -35.07 -16.27 16.23
C GLN A 435 -35.03 -15.20 17.33
N GLY A 436 -33.88 -14.54 17.57
CA GLY A 436 -33.76 -13.52 18.63
C GLY A 436 -33.89 -14.10 20.06
N ARG A 437 -33.67 -13.27 21.08
CA ARG A 437 -33.76 -13.67 22.50
C ARG A 437 -35.21 -13.61 23.01
N THR A 438 -35.56 -14.51 23.95
CA THR A 438 -36.87 -14.56 24.59
C THR A 438 -37.00 -13.43 25.60
N ILE A 439 -38.15 -12.77 25.66
CA ILE A 439 -38.48 -11.76 26.66
C ILE A 439 -39.05 -12.47 27.88
N LEU A 440 -38.49 -12.20 29.05
CA LEU A 440 -38.80 -12.92 30.29
C LEU A 440 -39.81 -12.17 31.22
N LEU A 441 -40.13 -10.91 30.87
CA LEU A 441 -41.00 -10.05 31.71
C LEU A 441 -42.11 -9.42 30.87
N THR A 442 -43.22 -9.17 31.50
CA THR A 442 -44.27 -8.28 30.97
C THR A 442 -43.87 -6.81 31.12
N GLU A 443 -44.60 -5.89 30.46
CA GLU A 443 -44.32 -4.46 30.54
C GLU A 443 -44.48 -3.92 31.98
N GLU A 444 -45.52 -4.38 32.69
CA GLU A 444 -45.79 -3.98 34.07
C GLU A 444 -44.68 -4.48 35.03
N GLU A 445 -44.26 -5.73 34.88
CA GLU A 445 -43.18 -6.31 35.69
C GLU A 445 -41.83 -5.64 35.41
N PHE A 446 -41.55 -5.28 34.17
CA PHE A 446 -40.33 -4.58 33.80
C PHE A 446 -40.29 -3.18 34.43
N LEU A 447 -41.35 -2.37 34.28
CA LEU A 447 -41.41 -1.01 34.82
C LEU A 447 -41.30 -1.02 36.36
N SER A 448 -41.97 -1.96 37.02
CA SER A 448 -41.90 -2.07 38.49
C SER A 448 -40.51 -2.43 39.03
N ARG A 449 -39.72 -3.22 38.29
CA ARG A 449 -38.35 -3.60 38.67
C ARG A 449 -37.31 -2.56 38.25
N PHE A 450 -37.54 -1.87 37.13
CA PHE A 450 -36.62 -0.88 36.61
C PHE A 450 -36.59 0.41 37.44
N ASP A 451 -37.74 0.85 37.97
CA ASP A 451 -37.86 2.04 38.82
C ASP A 451 -37.43 1.79 40.29
N GLN A 452 -37.10 0.53 40.68
CA GLN A 452 -36.57 0.15 41.99
C GLN A 452 -35.03 0.01 42.05
N ASN A 453 -34.35 0.07 40.94
CA ASN A 453 -32.88 0.03 40.81
C ASN A 453 -32.34 1.37 40.34
#